data_b2ec1936c99bc4c60fa07892b14b6d9e
#
_entry.id   b2ec1936c99bc4c60fa07892b14b6d9e
#
_cell.length_a   1.000
_cell.length_b   1.000
_cell.length_c   1.000
_cell.angle_alpha   90.00
_cell.angle_beta   90.00
_cell.angle_gamma   90.00
#
_symmetry.space_group_name_H-M   'P 1'
#
loop_
_entity.id
_entity.type
_entity.pdbx_description
1 polymer ?
#
loop_
_entity_poly.entity_id
_entity_poly.type
_entity_poly.pdbx_seq_one_letter_code
_entity_poly.pdbx_strand_id
1 'polypeptide(L)'
;MKTRTLLLLSLGCAIVILAAGIGLFVRLGANDVTVAPSEFGDRVEVGDLQVVVSSASREGLMQRISVKVSGIDDREVTDSFAVISGGVPLNAEPNDCVAVINADTSCEVEFVLSTETSEPAVLIVTRGEERGRWVLAATEDPIP
;
A
#
# COMPACT_ATOMS: atom_id res chain seq x y z
N MET A 1 40.48 27.71 32.19
CA MET A 1 39.07 27.63 32.58
C MET A 1 38.11 27.72 31.40
N LYS A 2 38.31 28.67 30.52
CA LYS A 2 37.43 28.90 29.37
C LYS A 2 37.41 27.73 28.37
N THR A 3 38.54 27.04 28.18
CA THR A 3 38.62 25.92 27.23
C THR A 3 37.82 24.71 27.70
N ARG A 4 37.84 24.43 29.00
CA ARG A 4 37.07 23.31 29.57
C ARG A 4 35.56 23.56 29.47
N THR A 5 35.14 24.80 29.70
CA THR A 5 33.73 25.19 29.58
C THR A 5 33.27 25.10 28.14
N LEU A 6 34.09 25.52 27.18
CA LEU A 6 33.76 25.39 25.75
C LEU A 6 33.68 23.94 25.31
N LEU A 7 34.60 23.10 25.80
CA LEU A 7 34.56 21.66 25.49
C LEU A 7 33.31 20.99 26.05
N LEU A 8 32.96 21.32 27.29
CA LEU A 8 31.73 20.77 27.90
C LEU A 8 30.47 21.24 27.18
N LEU A 9 30.45 22.51 26.78
CA LEU A 9 29.30 23.05 26.04
C LEU A 9 29.18 22.39 24.67
N SER A 10 30.31 22.23 23.98
CA SER A 10 30.35 21.55 22.68
C SER A 10 29.88 20.09 22.78
N LEU A 11 30.39 19.40 23.82
CA LEU A 11 29.98 18.02 24.06
C LEU A 11 28.47 17.91 24.38
N GLY A 12 27.98 18.84 25.20
CA GLY A 12 26.54 18.90 25.52
C GLY A 12 25.67 19.12 24.30
N CYS A 13 26.05 20.04 23.41
CA CYS A 13 25.33 20.27 22.16
C CYS A 13 25.36 19.05 21.26
N ALA A 14 26.50 18.37 21.15
CA ALA A 14 26.60 17.15 20.34
C ALA A 14 25.69 16.04 20.85
N ILE A 15 25.61 15.85 22.17
CA ILE A 15 24.72 14.86 22.78
C ILE A 15 23.27 15.20 22.52
N VAL A 16 22.87 16.46 22.63
CA VAL A 16 21.48 16.90 22.37
C VAL A 16 21.11 16.65 20.92
N ILE A 17 21.98 16.97 19.98
CA ILE A 17 21.74 16.74 18.56
C ILE A 17 21.59 15.24 18.26
N LEU A 18 22.48 14.42 18.84
CA LEU A 18 22.39 12.97 18.67
C LEU A 18 21.10 12.40 19.26
N ALA A 19 20.73 12.82 20.46
CA ALA A 19 19.50 12.36 21.09
C ALA A 19 18.26 12.77 20.28
N ALA A 20 18.22 13.99 19.76
CA ALA A 20 17.15 14.46 18.90
C ALA A 20 17.09 13.67 17.59
N GLY A 21 18.25 13.40 16.98
CA GLY A 21 18.32 12.61 15.75
C GLY A 21 17.84 11.17 15.94
N ILE A 22 18.26 10.52 17.02
CA ILE A 22 17.83 9.17 17.35
C ILE A 22 16.32 9.15 17.64
N GLY A 23 15.83 10.11 18.40
CA GLY A 23 14.40 10.23 18.71
C GLY A 23 13.55 10.41 17.46
N LEU A 24 14.00 11.24 16.52
CA LEU A 24 13.33 11.44 15.25
C LEU A 24 13.36 10.18 14.39
N PHE A 25 14.50 9.51 14.34
CA PHE A 25 14.65 8.28 13.57
C PHE A 25 13.76 7.16 14.09
N VAL A 26 13.67 7.01 15.40
CA VAL A 26 12.79 6.03 16.04
C VAL A 26 11.31 6.36 15.73
N ARG A 27 10.96 7.63 15.77
CA ARG A 27 9.59 8.05 15.43
C ARG A 27 9.25 7.78 13.97
N LEU A 28 10.16 8.09 13.07
CA LEU A 28 9.96 7.80 11.64
C LEU A 28 9.88 6.30 11.39
N GLY A 29 10.73 5.51 12.03
CA GLY A 29 10.67 4.06 11.94
C GLY A 29 9.41 3.47 12.55
N ALA A 30 8.91 4.05 13.63
CA ALA A 30 7.66 3.61 14.25
C ALA A 30 6.42 4.03 13.42
N ASN A 31 6.51 5.18 12.74
CA ASN A 31 5.45 5.63 11.84
C ASN A 31 5.51 4.97 10.46
N ASP A 32 6.62 4.36 10.14
CA ASP A 32 6.77 3.52 8.97
C ASP A 32 6.11 2.16 9.28
N VAL A 33 4.88 2.26 9.76
CA VAL A 33 4.08 1.09 10.06
C VAL A 33 3.84 0.38 8.75
N THR A 34 4.35 -0.82 8.67
CA THR A 34 3.84 -1.79 7.73
C THR A 34 2.35 -1.85 7.96
N VAL A 35 1.59 -1.23 7.07
CA VAL A 35 0.13 -1.31 7.13
C VAL A 35 -0.22 -2.79 7.13
N ALA A 36 -0.89 -3.24 8.18
CA ALA A 36 -1.33 -4.61 8.24
C ALA A 36 -2.21 -4.90 7.02
N PRO A 37 -2.03 -6.06 6.36
CA PRO A 37 -2.85 -6.37 5.20
C PRO A 37 -4.31 -6.45 5.58
N SER A 38 -5.16 -5.85 4.73
CA SER A 38 -6.60 -5.91 4.89
C SER A 38 -7.14 -7.25 4.42
N GLU A 39 -8.25 -7.67 4.96
CA GLU A 39 -8.90 -8.90 4.57
C GLU A 39 -9.87 -8.68 3.40
N PHE A 40 -10.11 -9.71 2.62
CA PHE A 40 -11.11 -9.66 1.55
C PHE A 40 -12.51 -9.52 2.15
N GLY A 41 -13.30 -8.65 1.54
CA GLY A 41 -14.64 -8.36 2.02
C GLY A 41 -14.72 -7.19 2.98
N ASP A 42 -13.62 -6.76 3.57
CA ASP A 42 -13.59 -5.60 4.43
C ASP A 42 -13.55 -4.31 3.63
N ARG A 43 -14.35 -3.33 4.07
CA ARG A 43 -14.34 -2.01 3.47
C ARG A 43 -13.19 -1.19 4.06
N VAL A 44 -12.31 -0.73 3.19
CA VAL A 44 -11.13 0.05 3.57
C VAL A 44 -11.22 1.42 2.93
N GLU A 45 -11.02 2.44 3.74
CA GLU A 45 -10.91 3.81 3.24
C GLU A 45 -9.46 4.11 2.90
N VAL A 46 -9.22 4.52 1.66
CA VAL A 46 -7.92 4.96 1.17
C VAL A 46 -8.11 6.38 0.64
N GLY A 47 -7.75 7.37 1.46
CA GLY A 47 -8.06 8.75 1.15
C GLY A 47 -9.57 8.97 1.06
N ASP A 48 -10.01 9.48 -0.08
CA ASP A 48 -11.42 9.69 -0.37
C ASP A 48 -12.10 8.49 -1.05
N LEU A 49 -11.33 7.44 -1.34
CA LEU A 49 -11.82 6.24 -2.01
C LEU A 49 -12.11 5.14 -0.99
N GLN A 50 -13.27 4.50 -1.13
CA GLN A 50 -13.60 3.30 -0.37
C GLN A 50 -13.43 2.09 -1.27
N VAL A 51 -12.73 1.09 -0.80
CA VAL A 51 -12.38 -0.11 -1.57
C VAL A 51 -12.74 -1.36 -0.79
N VAL A 52 -13.40 -2.28 -1.46
CA VAL A 52 -13.62 -3.64 -0.95
C VAL A 52 -13.05 -4.61 -1.98
N VAL A 53 -12.07 -5.39 -1.59
CA VAL A 53 -11.54 -6.45 -2.43
C VAL A 53 -12.36 -7.71 -2.16
N SER A 54 -13.10 -8.16 -3.15
CA SER A 54 -14.00 -9.30 -3.00
C SER A 54 -13.30 -10.62 -3.26
N SER A 55 -12.48 -10.68 -4.28
CA SER A 55 -11.78 -11.91 -4.67
C SER A 55 -10.59 -11.59 -5.54
N ALA A 56 -9.69 -12.56 -5.65
CA ALA A 56 -8.55 -12.50 -6.55
C ALA A 56 -8.35 -13.87 -7.16
N SER A 57 -7.97 -13.92 -8.42
CA SER A 57 -7.65 -15.16 -9.13
C SER A 57 -6.43 -14.96 -10.00
N ARG A 58 -5.73 -16.04 -10.27
CA ARG A 58 -4.53 -16.02 -11.11
C ARG A 58 -4.60 -17.15 -12.13
N GLU A 59 -4.40 -16.79 -13.39
CA GLU A 59 -4.26 -17.75 -14.47
C GLU A 59 -2.94 -17.47 -15.19
N GLY A 60 -1.94 -18.33 -15.00
CA GLY A 60 -0.62 -18.12 -15.57
C GLY A 60 -0.02 -16.80 -15.09
N LEU A 61 0.20 -15.87 -15.99
CA LEU A 61 0.73 -14.53 -15.69
C LEU A 61 -0.36 -13.47 -15.48
N MET A 62 -1.62 -13.83 -15.63
CA MET A 62 -2.72 -12.90 -15.48
C MET A 62 -3.28 -12.96 -14.06
N GLN A 63 -3.19 -11.86 -13.35
CA GLN A 63 -3.79 -11.69 -12.03
C GLN A 63 -5.06 -10.85 -12.17
N ARG A 64 -6.19 -11.39 -11.76
CA ARG A 64 -7.47 -10.68 -11.77
C ARG A 64 -7.93 -10.44 -10.35
N ILE A 65 -8.46 -9.27 -10.10
CA ILE A 65 -8.93 -8.86 -8.78
C ILE A 65 -10.30 -8.24 -8.96
N SER A 66 -11.29 -8.79 -8.25
CA SER A 66 -12.62 -8.21 -8.20
C SER A 66 -12.72 -7.25 -7.03
N VAL A 67 -13.01 -6.00 -7.32
CA VAL A 67 -13.09 -4.94 -6.33
C VAL A 67 -14.42 -4.20 -6.43
N LYS A 68 -14.84 -3.62 -5.32
CA LYS A 68 -15.92 -2.64 -5.29
C LYS A 68 -15.35 -1.32 -4.84
N VAL A 69 -15.64 -0.27 -5.56
CA VAL A 69 -15.14 1.07 -5.27
C VAL A 69 -16.29 2.04 -5.14
N SER A 70 -16.12 3.02 -4.25
CA SER A 70 -17.11 4.07 -4.02
C SER A 70 -16.46 5.25 -3.30
N GLY A 71 -17.23 6.29 -3.08
CA GLY A 71 -16.83 7.44 -2.27
C GLY A 71 -16.37 8.66 -3.05
N ILE A 72 -16.00 8.49 -4.31
CA ILE A 72 -15.59 9.58 -5.20
C ILE A 72 -16.21 9.38 -6.57
N ASP A 73 -16.24 10.46 -7.34
CA ASP A 73 -16.70 10.41 -8.73
C ASP A 73 -15.47 10.56 -9.63
N ASP A 74 -14.83 9.45 -9.93
CA ASP A 74 -13.55 9.42 -10.64
C ASP A 74 -13.51 8.24 -11.61
N ARG A 75 -13.12 8.54 -12.84
CA ARG A 75 -12.94 7.54 -13.89
C ARG A 75 -11.55 6.91 -13.89
N GLU A 76 -10.60 7.55 -13.22
CA GLU A 76 -9.21 7.10 -13.21
C GLU A 76 -8.85 6.31 -11.96
N VAL A 77 -9.83 5.65 -11.35
CA VAL A 77 -9.62 4.83 -10.16
C VAL A 77 -8.60 3.73 -10.43
N THR A 78 -8.55 3.22 -11.64
CA THR A 78 -7.61 2.17 -12.05
C THR A 78 -6.16 2.55 -11.79
N ASP A 79 -5.81 3.83 -11.95
CA ASP A 79 -4.45 4.32 -11.71
C ASP A 79 -4.04 4.27 -10.25
N SER A 80 -5.00 4.14 -9.35
CA SER A 80 -4.74 4.00 -7.92
C SER A 80 -4.32 2.59 -7.51
N PHE A 81 -4.55 1.60 -8.38
CA PHE A 81 -4.24 0.20 -8.11
C PHE A 81 -2.89 -0.19 -8.67
N ALA A 82 -2.11 -0.87 -7.87
CA ALA A 82 -0.84 -1.45 -8.28
C ALA A 82 -0.65 -2.80 -7.60
N VAL A 83 0.06 -3.70 -8.24
CA VAL A 83 0.41 -5.00 -7.68
C VAL A 83 1.92 -5.11 -7.63
N ILE A 84 2.43 -5.60 -6.51
CA ILE A 84 3.83 -5.95 -6.38
C ILE A 84 3.95 -7.47 -6.44
N SER A 85 4.68 -7.96 -7.40
CA SER A 85 4.94 -9.39 -7.58
C SER A 85 6.44 -9.62 -7.76
N GLY A 86 7.02 -10.43 -6.88
CA GLY A 86 8.45 -10.69 -6.91
C GLY A 86 9.31 -9.43 -6.73
N GLY A 87 8.81 -8.45 -6.00
CA GLY A 87 9.48 -7.17 -5.79
C GLY A 87 9.33 -6.17 -6.93
N VAL A 88 8.58 -6.50 -7.99
CA VAL A 88 8.37 -5.63 -9.14
C VAL A 88 6.98 -5.01 -9.07
N PRO A 89 6.87 -3.67 -9.07
CA PRO A 89 5.57 -3.02 -9.12
C PRO A 89 4.99 -3.07 -10.53
N LEU A 90 3.71 -3.38 -10.62
CA LEU A 90 2.96 -3.49 -11.87
C LEU A 90 1.74 -2.60 -11.80
N ASN A 91 1.44 -1.94 -12.89
CA ASN A 91 0.24 -1.13 -13.02
C ASN A 91 -0.93 -1.95 -13.58
N ALA A 92 -2.14 -1.56 -13.21
CA ALA A 92 -3.32 -2.20 -13.74
C ALA A 92 -3.46 -1.96 -15.25
N GLU A 93 -3.98 -2.97 -15.94
CA GLU A 93 -4.39 -2.80 -17.32
C GLU A 93 -5.57 -1.82 -17.38
N PRO A 94 -5.65 -0.98 -18.42
CA PRO A 94 -6.75 -0.04 -18.56
C PRO A 94 -8.10 -0.76 -18.56
N ASN A 95 -9.04 -0.23 -17.81
CA ASN A 95 -10.41 -0.73 -17.79
C ASN A 95 -11.38 0.42 -17.54
N ASP A 96 -12.67 0.11 -17.55
CA ASP A 96 -13.74 1.08 -17.37
C ASP A 96 -14.18 1.21 -15.91
N CYS A 97 -13.28 1.02 -14.96
CA CYS A 97 -13.60 1.15 -13.56
C CYS A 97 -13.84 2.61 -13.18
N VAL A 98 -15.05 2.91 -12.77
CA VAL A 98 -15.47 4.25 -12.36
C VAL A 98 -16.02 4.17 -10.94
N ALA A 99 -15.49 4.98 -10.05
CA ALA A 99 -16.03 5.13 -8.71
C ALA A 99 -17.15 6.17 -8.73
N VAL A 100 -18.18 5.94 -7.94
CA VAL A 100 -19.34 6.83 -7.84
C VAL A 100 -19.60 7.15 -6.37
N ILE A 101 -19.99 8.38 -6.09
CA ILE A 101 -20.37 8.78 -4.74
C ILE A 101 -21.66 8.08 -4.34
N ASN A 102 -21.71 7.54 -3.13
CA ASN A 102 -22.87 6.89 -2.53
C ASN A 102 -23.35 5.59 -3.22
N ALA A 103 -22.53 5.01 -4.07
CA ALA A 103 -22.84 3.74 -4.69
C ALA A 103 -21.59 2.91 -4.88
N ASP A 104 -21.69 1.61 -4.66
CA ASP A 104 -20.60 0.69 -4.92
C ASP A 104 -20.59 0.30 -6.39
N THR A 105 -19.45 0.42 -7.03
CA THR A 105 -19.23 -0.03 -8.40
C THR A 105 -18.32 -1.24 -8.37
N SER A 106 -18.79 -2.35 -8.94
CA SER A 106 -17.97 -3.56 -9.06
C SER A 106 -17.08 -3.47 -10.30
N CYS A 107 -15.79 -3.65 -10.10
CA CYS A 107 -14.80 -3.65 -11.16
C CYS A 107 -13.95 -4.90 -11.09
N GLU A 108 -13.46 -5.32 -12.24
CA GLU A 108 -12.41 -6.32 -12.33
C GLU A 108 -11.15 -5.66 -12.83
N VAL A 109 -10.09 -5.72 -12.03
CA VAL A 109 -8.80 -5.11 -12.34
C VAL A 109 -7.83 -6.23 -12.71
N GLU A 110 -7.17 -6.09 -13.85
CA GLU A 110 -6.25 -7.10 -14.36
C GLU A 110 -4.83 -6.60 -14.34
N PHE A 111 -3.91 -7.49 -13.99
CA PHE A 111 -2.48 -7.23 -13.97
C PHE A 111 -1.76 -8.35 -14.70
N VAL A 112 -0.81 -7.98 -15.54
CA VAL A 112 0.06 -8.97 -16.20
C VAL A 112 1.36 -9.05 -15.40
N LEU A 113 1.61 -10.22 -14.82
CA LEU A 113 2.82 -10.47 -14.04
C LEU A 113 4.00 -10.65 -14.97
N SER A 114 5.17 -10.20 -14.54
CA SER A 114 6.38 -10.33 -15.34
C SER A 114 6.97 -11.73 -15.33
N THR A 115 6.74 -12.47 -14.25
CA THR A 115 7.20 -13.86 -14.13
C THR A 115 6.22 -14.68 -13.32
N GLU A 116 6.13 -15.97 -13.62
CA GLU A 116 5.41 -16.88 -12.75
C GLU A 116 6.22 -17.09 -11.47
N THR A 117 5.56 -16.87 -10.34
CA THR A 117 6.16 -17.04 -9.03
C THR A 117 5.16 -17.68 -8.10
N SER A 118 5.65 -18.49 -7.17
CA SER A 118 4.83 -19.06 -6.11
C SER A 118 4.62 -18.09 -4.96
N GLU A 119 5.30 -16.95 -4.97
CA GLU A 119 5.11 -15.93 -3.95
C GLU A 119 3.78 -15.19 -4.15
N PRO A 120 3.08 -14.87 -3.07
CA PRO A 120 1.85 -14.09 -3.18
C PRO A 120 2.16 -12.68 -3.66
N ALA A 121 1.36 -12.20 -4.60
CA ALA A 121 1.39 -10.80 -4.99
C ALA A 121 0.68 -9.96 -3.93
N VAL A 122 1.02 -8.68 -3.89
CA VAL A 122 0.44 -7.72 -2.95
C VAL A 122 -0.26 -6.63 -3.75
N LEU A 123 -1.54 -6.45 -3.51
CA LEU A 123 -2.29 -5.34 -4.09
C LEU A 123 -2.10 -4.11 -3.20
N ILE A 124 -1.75 -3.00 -3.81
CA ILE A 124 -1.64 -1.71 -3.13
C ILE A 124 -2.56 -0.72 -3.82
N VAL A 125 -3.39 -0.07 -3.03
CA VAL A 125 -4.24 1.03 -3.48
C VAL A 125 -3.72 2.30 -2.83
N THR A 126 -3.43 3.30 -3.64
CA THR A 126 -2.86 4.56 -3.17
C THR A 126 -3.76 5.72 -3.60
N ARG A 127 -4.13 6.56 -2.66
CA ARG A 127 -4.84 7.82 -2.91
C ARG A 127 -4.20 8.92 -2.06
N GLY A 128 -3.54 9.87 -2.72
CA GLY A 128 -2.79 10.89 -2.02
C GLY A 128 -1.68 10.28 -1.17
N GLU A 129 -1.74 10.47 0.14
CA GLU A 129 -0.76 9.93 1.08
C GLU A 129 -1.22 8.64 1.75
N GLU A 130 -2.44 8.20 1.51
CA GLU A 130 -2.99 7.00 2.12
C GLU A 130 -2.84 5.79 1.22
N ARG A 131 -2.67 4.63 1.85
CA ARG A 131 -2.49 3.36 1.15
C ARG A 131 -3.28 2.27 1.84
N GLY A 132 -3.89 1.41 1.02
CA GLY A 132 -4.43 0.13 1.45
C GLY A 132 -3.58 -1.00 0.90
N ARG A 133 -3.53 -2.12 1.59
CA ARG A 133 -2.73 -3.27 1.21
C ARG A 133 -3.51 -4.56 1.40
N TRP A 134 -3.45 -5.41 0.40
CA TRP A 134 -4.03 -6.76 0.45
C TRP A 134 -3.01 -7.77 -0.05
N VAL A 135 -2.89 -8.89 0.65
CA VAL A 135 -2.05 -9.99 0.20
C VAL A 135 -2.92 -10.93 -0.65
N LEU A 136 -2.52 -11.12 -1.89
CA LEU A 136 -3.22 -11.99 -2.81
C LEU A 136 -2.66 -13.41 -2.72
N ALA A 137 -3.52 -14.41 -2.66
CA ALA A 137 -3.04 -15.78 -2.63
C ALA A 137 -2.32 -16.12 -3.93
N ALA A 138 -1.15 -16.74 -3.81
CA ALA A 138 -0.36 -17.14 -4.96
C ALA A 138 -0.94 -18.34 -5.68
N THR A 139 -1.56 -19.23 -4.92
CA THR A 139 -2.20 -20.40 -5.45
C THR A 139 -3.68 -20.20 -5.49
N GLU A 140 -4.29 -20.64 -6.56
CA GLU A 140 -5.70 -20.76 -6.64
C GLU A 140 -6.21 -21.58 -5.48
N ASP A 141 -7.15 -21.05 -4.78
CA ASP A 141 -7.78 -21.77 -3.70
C ASP A 141 -8.44 -23.01 -4.24
N PRO A 142 -8.02 -24.20 -3.83
CA PRO A 142 -8.72 -25.39 -4.22
C PRO A 142 -10.08 -25.35 -3.55
N ILE A 143 -11.04 -25.08 -4.30
CA ILE A 143 -12.40 -25.04 -3.80
C ILE A 143 -12.73 -26.38 -3.19
N PRO A 144 -13.20 -26.40 -1.98
CA PRO A 144 -13.60 -27.62 -1.34
C PRO A 144 -14.75 -28.31 -2.08
#